data_ffb304c6384ddd5116714920399fbbbf
#
_entry.id   ffb304c6384ddd5116714920399fbbbf
#
_cell.length_a   1.000
_cell.length_b   1.000
_cell.length_c   1.000
_cell.angle_alpha   90.00
_cell.angle_beta   90.00
_cell.angle_gamma   90.00
#
_symmetry.space_group_name_H-M   'P 1'
#
loop_
_entity.id
_entity.type
_entity.pdbx_description
1 polymer ?
#
loop_
_entity_poly.entity_id
_entity_poly.type
_entity_poly.pdbx_seq_one_letter_code
_entity_poly.pdbx_strand_id
1 'polypeptide(L)'
;MWSEAMNTTTLEEQVFEASEECLVNIQVTSGDLEVHGWDKAQIAIDSPDGPAAVHREGAKFQITPSMIGGAGDMTVHVPRRCSLNTTVCNGDVTLEGIDGQINLEAMNGDVEATGLRGALAVRAFSGDVSVRRSALSNLKGELFSGDCTIESSLASEGEYHLHSFSGDVALLLPEEQRCTLSIRSNDDVECSLPHEVKEDRHHTSVLELNGGGVPFRVIADSGDVTIGAARELPERPEVGPVASRPVEPFDLGAQERPIAPEPFDLDESPAPADRSPALMEVLKAVEQGALTVDEALARISALESHNR
;
A
#
# COMPACT_ATOMS: atom_id res chain seq x y z
N MET A 1 28.56 -2.31 -51.26
CA MET A 1 28.81 -2.88 -49.92
C MET A 1 28.60 -1.76 -48.93
N TRP A 2 27.36 -1.62 -48.49
CA TRP A 2 26.98 -0.61 -47.44
C TRP A 2 26.96 -1.36 -46.14
N SER A 3 27.89 -0.98 -45.24
CA SER A 3 27.91 -1.45 -43.87
C SER A 3 27.00 -0.51 -43.08
N GLU A 4 25.79 -0.94 -42.81
CA GLU A 4 24.96 -0.34 -41.77
C GLU A 4 25.63 -0.60 -40.43
N ALA A 5 26.28 0.41 -39.89
CA ALA A 5 26.61 0.44 -38.50
C ALA A 5 25.27 0.57 -37.75
N MET A 6 24.77 -0.52 -37.15
CA MET A 6 23.78 -0.48 -36.13
C MET A 6 24.34 0.37 -35.00
N ASN A 7 23.81 1.57 -34.86
CA ASN A 7 24.06 2.43 -33.71
C ASN A 7 23.27 1.81 -32.56
N THR A 8 23.89 0.91 -31.81
CA THR A 8 23.38 0.47 -30.54
C THR A 8 23.52 1.68 -29.61
N THR A 9 22.44 2.44 -29.44
CA THR A 9 22.35 3.45 -28.39
C THR A 9 22.44 2.68 -27.08
N THR A 10 23.60 2.63 -26.48
CA THR A 10 23.79 2.20 -25.11
C THR A 10 23.08 3.24 -24.27
N LEU A 11 21.92 2.94 -23.71
CA LEU A 11 21.27 3.77 -22.71
C LEU A 11 22.26 3.91 -21.57
N GLU A 12 22.73 5.12 -21.30
CA GLU A 12 23.67 5.38 -20.22
C GLU A 12 22.92 5.30 -18.90
N GLU A 13 23.27 4.34 -18.06
CA GLU A 13 22.85 4.25 -16.68
C GLU A 13 23.17 5.56 -15.95
N GLN A 14 22.18 6.20 -15.35
CA GLN A 14 22.37 7.42 -14.59
C GLN A 14 22.80 7.07 -13.16
N VAL A 15 23.99 7.51 -12.75
CA VAL A 15 24.55 7.19 -11.43
C VAL A 15 24.76 8.48 -10.61
N PHE A 16 24.28 8.45 -9.35
CA PHE A 16 24.38 9.56 -8.41
C PHE A 16 24.99 9.09 -7.09
N GLU A 17 25.97 9.83 -6.57
CA GLU A 17 26.46 9.59 -5.22
C GLU A 17 25.39 9.86 -4.18
N ALA A 18 25.17 8.91 -3.27
CA ALA A 18 24.18 8.99 -2.22
C ALA A 18 24.76 8.54 -0.87
N SER A 19 24.13 8.95 0.23
CA SER A 19 24.45 8.42 1.56
C SER A 19 23.58 7.21 1.87
N GLU A 20 24.00 6.36 2.80
CA GLU A 20 23.20 5.22 3.28
C GLU A 20 21.86 5.66 3.91
N GLU A 21 21.78 6.89 4.42
CA GLU A 21 20.56 7.46 5.04
C GLU A 21 19.84 8.43 4.09
N CYS A 22 19.87 8.20 2.78
CA CYS A 22 19.18 9.04 1.83
C CYS A 22 17.66 8.78 1.84
N LEU A 23 16.91 9.79 1.42
CA LEU A 23 15.48 9.70 1.14
C LEU A 23 15.26 9.68 -0.37
N VAL A 24 14.69 8.62 -0.87
CA VAL A 24 14.41 8.45 -2.29
C VAL A 24 12.91 8.50 -2.51
N ASN A 25 12.44 9.47 -3.28
CA ASN A 25 11.05 9.58 -3.69
C ASN A 25 10.95 9.23 -5.17
N ILE A 26 10.16 8.22 -5.52
CA ILE A 26 9.95 7.77 -6.88
C ILE A 26 8.47 7.95 -7.23
N GLN A 27 8.19 8.56 -8.37
CA GLN A 27 6.82 8.75 -8.85
C GLN A 27 6.72 8.29 -10.30
N VAL A 28 5.91 7.26 -10.55
CA VAL A 28 5.64 6.70 -11.87
C VAL A 28 4.15 6.80 -12.16
N THR A 29 3.78 7.45 -13.25
CA THR A 29 2.37 7.56 -13.64
C THR A 29 1.92 6.34 -14.43
N SER A 30 2.79 5.77 -15.26
CA SER A 30 2.52 4.56 -16.04
C SER A 30 3.83 3.88 -16.41
N GLY A 31 3.90 2.57 -16.23
CA GLY A 31 5.08 1.74 -16.44
C GLY A 31 5.46 0.99 -15.17
N ASP A 32 6.30 -0.01 -15.31
CA ASP A 32 6.72 -0.87 -14.22
C ASP A 32 7.93 -0.28 -13.47
N LEU A 33 7.95 -0.47 -12.17
CA LEU A 33 9.01 0.01 -11.32
C LEU A 33 9.68 -1.13 -10.57
N GLU A 34 10.98 -1.29 -10.78
CA GLU A 34 11.82 -2.20 -10.01
C GLU A 34 12.80 -1.40 -9.13
N VAL A 35 12.83 -1.69 -7.83
CA VAL A 35 13.77 -1.04 -6.88
C VAL A 35 14.57 -2.10 -6.15
N HIS A 36 15.90 -2.06 -6.31
CA HIS A 36 16.83 -3.01 -5.72
C HIS A 36 17.76 -2.34 -4.70
N GLY A 37 17.78 -2.84 -3.48
CA GLY A 37 18.74 -2.43 -2.46
C GLY A 37 20.13 -3.03 -2.70
N TRP A 38 21.19 -2.22 -2.74
CA TRP A 38 22.57 -2.66 -2.89
C TRP A 38 23.50 -2.09 -1.82
N ASP A 39 24.73 -2.62 -1.74
CA ASP A 39 25.71 -2.20 -0.74
C ASP A 39 26.62 -1.05 -1.23
N LYS A 40 26.16 -0.26 -2.20
CA LYS A 40 26.88 0.92 -2.70
C LYS A 40 26.23 2.20 -2.20
N ALA A 41 27.03 3.21 -1.87
CA ALA A 41 26.58 4.55 -1.51
C ALA A 41 26.26 5.37 -2.77
N GLN A 42 25.41 4.83 -3.63
CA GLN A 42 25.05 5.39 -4.94
C GLN A 42 23.60 5.02 -5.27
N ILE A 43 22.94 5.86 -6.06
CA ILE A 43 21.69 5.55 -6.73
C ILE A 43 22.02 5.39 -8.22
N ALA A 44 21.63 4.27 -8.81
CA ALA A 44 21.73 4.04 -10.23
C ALA A 44 20.32 3.83 -10.82
N ILE A 45 20.08 4.44 -11.97
CA ILE A 45 18.78 4.43 -12.62
C ILE A 45 18.98 3.94 -14.05
N ASP A 46 18.26 2.90 -14.40
CA ASP A 46 18.11 2.42 -15.79
C ASP A 46 16.66 2.65 -16.21
N SER A 47 16.49 3.40 -17.28
CA SER A 47 15.18 3.70 -17.85
C SER A 47 15.26 3.53 -19.37
N PRO A 48 14.70 2.44 -19.91
CA PRO A 48 14.79 2.10 -21.35
C PRO A 48 14.09 3.13 -22.24
N ASP A 49 13.13 3.86 -21.71
CA ASP A 49 12.33 4.84 -22.44
C ASP A 49 12.94 6.25 -22.46
N GLY A 50 14.13 6.41 -21.88
CA GLY A 50 14.87 7.69 -21.83
C GLY A 50 15.33 8.02 -20.43
N PRO A 51 16.21 9.03 -20.28
CA PRO A 51 16.79 9.36 -18.97
C PRO A 51 15.71 9.81 -17.98
N ALA A 52 15.78 9.33 -16.75
CA ALA A 52 14.88 9.80 -15.69
C ALA A 52 15.18 11.27 -15.32
N ALA A 53 14.15 12.00 -14.96
CA ALA A 53 14.30 13.33 -14.37
C ALA A 53 14.62 13.17 -12.88
N VAL A 54 15.82 13.61 -12.48
CA VAL A 54 16.30 13.50 -11.10
C VAL A 54 16.50 14.88 -10.51
N HIS A 55 15.77 15.18 -9.45
CA HIS A 55 15.99 16.37 -8.65
C HIS A 55 16.62 15.99 -7.31
N ARG A 56 17.77 16.61 -6.99
CA ARG A 56 18.50 16.32 -5.76
C ARG A 56 18.53 17.54 -4.84
N GLU A 57 18.15 17.32 -3.58
CA GLU A 57 18.19 18.33 -2.54
C GLU A 57 18.87 17.73 -1.28
N GLY A 58 20.19 17.93 -1.18
CA GLY A 58 21.00 17.30 -0.13
C GLY A 58 21.01 15.77 -0.22
N ALA A 59 20.46 15.09 0.79
CA ALA A 59 20.30 13.64 0.83
C ALA A 59 18.94 13.15 0.29
N LYS A 60 18.10 14.07 -0.20
CA LYS A 60 16.80 13.76 -0.79
C LYS A 60 16.90 13.70 -2.31
N PHE A 61 16.39 12.65 -2.89
CA PHE A 61 16.29 12.43 -4.32
C PHE A 61 14.82 12.33 -4.72
N GLN A 62 14.45 13.02 -5.77
CA GLN A 62 13.14 12.87 -6.40
C GLN A 62 13.36 12.39 -7.83
N ILE A 63 12.79 11.25 -8.17
CA ILE A 63 13.01 10.53 -9.41
C ILE A 63 11.67 10.34 -10.11
N THR A 64 11.60 10.74 -11.38
CA THR A 64 10.41 10.54 -12.22
C THR A 64 10.86 10.15 -13.62
N PRO A 65 10.13 9.27 -14.34
CA PRO A 65 10.38 9.04 -15.76
C PRO A 65 10.32 10.36 -16.54
N SER A 66 11.21 10.54 -17.51
CA SER A 66 11.33 11.80 -18.27
C SER A 66 10.31 11.94 -19.39
N MET A 67 9.56 10.89 -19.70
CA MET A 67 8.51 10.94 -20.73
C MET A 67 7.34 11.83 -20.30
N ILE A 68 6.64 12.37 -21.30
CA ILE A 68 5.48 13.25 -21.07
C ILE A 68 4.46 12.52 -20.19
N GLY A 69 4.16 13.10 -19.02
CA GLY A 69 3.23 12.54 -18.05
C GLY A 69 3.83 11.55 -17.04
N GLY A 70 5.18 11.39 -16.98
CA GLY A 70 5.84 10.49 -16.04
C GLY A 70 5.60 9.00 -16.36
N ALA A 71 5.49 8.66 -17.65
CA ALA A 71 5.37 7.30 -18.14
C ALA A 71 6.73 6.71 -18.49
N GLY A 72 6.88 5.39 -18.31
CA GLY A 72 8.06 4.60 -18.69
C GLY A 72 8.49 3.64 -17.58
N ASP A 73 9.02 2.50 -17.99
CA ASP A 73 9.58 1.50 -17.09
C ASP A 73 10.89 1.99 -16.49
N MET A 74 11.15 1.59 -15.26
CA MET A 74 12.34 2.08 -14.56
C MET A 74 12.87 1.04 -13.57
N THR A 75 14.17 0.77 -13.64
CA THR A 75 14.90 0.01 -12.63
C THR A 75 15.80 0.95 -11.85
N VAL A 76 15.64 0.98 -10.53
CA VAL A 76 16.39 1.88 -9.64
C VAL A 76 17.13 1.06 -8.59
N HIS A 77 18.46 1.21 -8.56
CA HIS A 77 19.29 0.66 -7.51
C HIS A 77 19.52 1.73 -6.45
N VAL A 78 19.21 1.42 -5.20
CA VAL A 78 19.34 2.34 -4.06
C VAL A 78 20.24 1.77 -2.97
N PRO A 79 20.89 2.61 -2.14
CA PRO A 79 21.58 2.11 -0.96
C PRO A 79 20.62 1.28 -0.11
N ARG A 80 21.06 0.12 0.35
CA ARG A 80 20.21 -0.82 1.12
C ARG A 80 19.51 -0.15 2.29
N ARG A 81 20.20 0.74 3.01
CA ARG A 81 19.68 1.47 4.17
C ARG A 81 19.13 2.85 3.80
N CYS A 82 18.16 2.90 2.91
CA CYS A 82 17.53 4.17 2.54
C CYS A 82 16.09 4.25 3.05
N SER A 83 15.54 5.46 3.11
CA SER A 83 14.10 5.66 3.21
C SER A 83 13.53 5.79 1.81
N LEU A 84 12.51 4.98 1.48
CA LEU A 84 11.91 4.92 0.16
C LEU A 84 10.44 5.36 0.23
N ASN A 85 10.07 6.34 -0.59
CA ASN A 85 8.69 6.70 -0.84
C ASN A 85 8.41 6.48 -2.33
N THR A 86 7.44 5.65 -2.64
CA THR A 86 7.12 5.27 -4.01
C THR A 86 5.64 5.45 -4.27
N THR A 87 5.31 6.07 -5.39
CA THR A 87 3.92 6.20 -5.87
C THR A 87 3.87 5.75 -7.33
N VAL A 88 3.08 4.72 -7.62
CA VAL A 88 2.86 4.20 -8.96
C VAL A 88 1.36 4.21 -9.26
N CYS A 89 0.96 4.86 -10.36
CA CYS A 89 -0.46 4.92 -10.71
C CYS A 89 -0.90 3.73 -11.55
N ASN A 90 -0.11 3.34 -12.57
CA ASN A 90 -0.43 2.20 -13.43
C ASN A 90 0.86 1.46 -13.78
N GLY A 91 1.00 0.24 -13.35
CA GLY A 91 2.17 -0.62 -13.55
C GLY A 91 2.49 -1.41 -12.29
N ASP A 92 3.29 -2.43 -12.44
CA ASP A 92 3.69 -3.31 -11.35
C ASP A 92 4.88 -2.74 -10.59
N VAL A 93 4.97 -3.08 -9.31
CA VAL A 93 6.05 -2.60 -8.42
C VAL A 93 6.79 -3.78 -7.83
N THR A 94 8.08 -3.86 -8.11
CA THR A 94 8.98 -4.83 -7.48
C THR A 94 9.97 -4.14 -6.55
N LEU A 95 10.01 -4.55 -5.28
CA LEU A 95 10.98 -4.07 -4.28
C LEU A 95 11.83 -5.23 -3.78
N GLU A 96 13.15 -5.08 -3.77
CA GLU A 96 14.04 -6.14 -3.32
C GLU A 96 15.17 -5.64 -2.41
N GLY A 97 15.33 -6.29 -1.25
CA GLY A 97 16.52 -6.17 -0.40
C GLY A 97 16.74 -4.79 0.23
N ILE A 98 15.69 -4.09 0.63
CA ILE A 98 15.76 -2.75 1.23
C ILE A 98 15.62 -2.85 2.74
N ASP A 99 16.54 -2.22 3.47
CA ASP A 99 16.58 -2.14 4.93
C ASP A 99 16.28 -0.70 5.36
N GLY A 100 15.03 -0.37 5.66
CA GLY A 100 14.70 1.00 6.02
C GLY A 100 13.22 1.24 6.22
N GLN A 101 12.84 2.51 6.06
CA GLN A 101 11.43 2.89 6.07
C GLN A 101 10.91 2.95 4.61
N ILE A 102 9.90 2.16 4.32
CA ILE A 102 9.33 2.06 2.97
C ILE A 102 7.87 2.49 3.04
N ASN A 103 7.52 3.47 2.23
CA ASN A 103 6.14 3.89 1.99
C ASN A 103 5.84 3.65 0.50
N LEU A 104 4.87 2.81 0.22
CA LEU A 104 4.47 2.45 -1.13
C LEU A 104 2.98 2.74 -1.35
N GLU A 105 2.67 3.43 -2.43
CA GLU A 105 1.32 3.68 -2.89
C GLU A 105 1.19 3.21 -4.33
N ALA A 106 0.35 2.18 -4.57
CA ALA A 106 0.05 1.63 -5.88
C ALA A 106 -1.44 1.79 -6.17
N MET A 107 -1.80 2.30 -7.35
CA MET A 107 -3.22 2.46 -7.70
C MET A 107 -3.73 1.30 -8.53
N ASN A 108 -3.01 0.91 -9.59
CA ASN A 108 -3.37 -0.23 -10.43
C ASN A 108 -2.09 -0.98 -10.82
N GLY A 109 -1.99 -2.22 -10.45
CA GLY A 109 -0.85 -3.10 -10.68
C GLY A 109 -0.49 -3.87 -9.43
N ASP A 110 0.28 -4.92 -9.59
CA ASP A 110 0.67 -5.80 -8.51
C ASP A 110 1.91 -5.28 -7.79
N VAL A 111 2.01 -5.58 -6.50
CA VAL A 111 3.15 -5.23 -5.66
C VAL A 111 3.86 -6.49 -5.21
N GLU A 112 5.09 -6.68 -5.63
CA GLU A 112 5.96 -7.75 -5.15
C GLU A 112 7.14 -7.17 -4.36
N ALA A 113 7.23 -7.53 -3.09
CA ALA A 113 8.26 -7.06 -2.18
C ALA A 113 8.99 -8.24 -1.55
N THR A 114 10.31 -8.29 -1.69
CA THR A 114 11.10 -9.43 -1.22
C THR A 114 12.31 -8.98 -0.40
N GLY A 115 12.52 -9.67 0.74
CA GLY A 115 13.72 -9.45 1.54
C GLY A 115 13.79 -8.09 2.20
N LEU A 116 12.66 -7.48 2.51
CA LEU A 116 12.57 -6.19 3.17
C LEU A 116 12.89 -6.31 4.66
N ARG A 117 13.53 -5.27 5.21
CA ARG A 117 13.77 -5.13 6.65
C ARG A 117 13.40 -3.73 7.10
N GLY A 118 12.77 -3.62 8.27
CA GLY A 118 12.39 -2.32 8.84
C GLY A 118 10.89 -2.06 8.78
N ALA A 119 10.47 -0.83 8.53
CA ALA A 119 9.08 -0.42 8.54
C ALA A 119 8.50 -0.40 7.12
N LEU A 120 7.34 -1.01 6.94
CA LEU A 120 6.60 -1.01 5.67
C LEU A 120 5.23 -0.37 5.85
N ALA A 121 4.95 0.65 5.07
CA ALA A 121 3.59 1.14 4.84
C ALA A 121 3.23 0.92 3.37
N VAL A 122 2.15 0.19 3.11
CA VAL A 122 1.69 -0.10 1.76
C VAL A 122 0.21 0.26 1.62
N ARG A 123 -0.13 0.96 0.54
CA ARG A 123 -1.50 1.24 0.14
C ARG A 123 -1.67 0.80 -1.31
N ALA A 124 -2.57 -0.15 -1.54
CA ALA A 124 -2.90 -0.64 -2.87
C ALA A 124 -4.40 -0.50 -3.13
N PHE A 125 -4.75 0.07 -4.29
CA PHE A 125 -6.17 0.22 -4.65
C PHE A 125 -6.69 -0.95 -5.48
N SER A 126 -5.90 -1.44 -6.43
CA SER A 126 -6.27 -2.58 -7.27
C SER A 126 -5.02 -3.32 -7.70
N GLY A 127 -4.99 -4.61 -7.48
CA GLY A 127 -3.87 -5.51 -7.69
C GLY A 127 -3.47 -6.24 -6.42
N ASP A 128 -2.70 -7.29 -6.57
CA ASP A 128 -2.28 -8.14 -5.47
C ASP A 128 -1.03 -7.60 -4.78
N VAL A 129 -0.94 -7.79 -3.47
CA VAL A 129 0.23 -7.41 -2.68
C VAL A 129 0.91 -8.65 -2.11
N SER A 130 2.15 -8.88 -2.49
CA SER A 130 2.95 -10.01 -2.04
C SER A 130 4.25 -9.54 -1.37
N VAL A 131 4.33 -9.68 -0.05
CA VAL A 131 5.54 -9.40 0.73
C VAL A 131 6.12 -10.72 1.19
N ARG A 132 7.34 -11.04 0.77
CA ARG A 132 7.95 -12.34 1.04
C ARG A 132 9.33 -12.21 1.66
N ARG A 133 9.72 -13.25 2.43
CA ARG A 133 11.06 -13.37 3.03
C ARG A 133 11.52 -12.09 3.72
N SER A 134 10.63 -11.46 4.45
CA SER A 134 10.86 -10.15 5.05
C SER A 134 11.00 -10.22 6.57
N ALA A 135 11.53 -9.17 7.18
CA ALA A 135 11.67 -9.03 8.62
C ALA A 135 11.23 -7.62 9.02
N LEU A 136 9.96 -7.48 9.36
CA LEU A 136 9.34 -6.18 9.56
C LEU A 136 9.40 -5.74 11.03
N SER A 137 9.78 -4.49 11.25
CA SER A 137 9.67 -3.84 12.56
C SER A 137 8.30 -3.19 12.77
N ASN A 138 7.67 -2.74 11.71
CA ASN A 138 6.30 -2.21 11.69
C ASN A 138 5.66 -2.54 10.34
N LEU A 139 4.33 -2.70 10.34
CA LEU A 139 3.54 -2.87 9.13
C LEU A 139 2.26 -2.05 9.20
N LYS A 140 2.02 -1.25 8.17
CA LYS A 140 0.72 -0.64 7.92
C LYS A 140 0.30 -0.95 6.49
N GLY A 141 -0.74 -1.78 6.33
CA GLY A 141 -1.29 -2.16 5.03
C GLY A 141 -2.74 -1.69 4.89
N GLU A 142 -3.06 -1.06 3.77
CA GLU A 142 -4.42 -0.70 3.38
C GLU A 142 -4.63 -1.15 1.93
N LEU A 143 -5.46 -2.17 1.72
CA LEU A 143 -5.77 -2.74 0.42
C LEU A 143 -7.26 -2.59 0.13
N PHE A 144 -7.58 -2.11 -1.07
CA PHE A 144 -8.99 -1.92 -1.45
C PHE A 144 -9.52 -3.10 -2.26
N SER A 145 -8.75 -3.63 -3.21
CA SER A 145 -9.15 -4.80 -4.00
C SER A 145 -7.93 -5.57 -4.47
N GLY A 146 -7.91 -6.86 -4.25
CA GLY A 146 -6.81 -7.79 -4.55
C GLY A 146 -6.39 -8.58 -3.32
N ASP A 147 -5.66 -9.64 -3.54
CA ASP A 147 -5.21 -10.54 -2.48
C ASP A 147 -3.94 -10.02 -1.81
N CYS A 148 -3.79 -10.31 -0.53
CA CYS A 148 -2.65 -9.89 0.27
C CYS A 148 -1.91 -11.08 0.86
N THR A 149 -0.65 -11.24 0.51
CA THR A 149 0.23 -12.24 1.15
C THR A 149 1.37 -11.54 1.87
N ILE A 150 1.48 -11.74 3.19
CA ILE A 150 2.58 -11.23 4.02
C ILE A 150 3.33 -12.39 4.64
N GLU A 151 4.54 -12.67 4.16
CA GLU A 151 5.49 -13.62 4.73
C GLU A 151 6.63 -12.89 5.41
N SER A 152 6.59 -12.81 6.74
CA SER A 152 7.53 -11.98 7.50
C SER A 152 7.74 -12.47 8.94
N SER A 153 8.94 -12.27 9.48
CA SER A 153 9.13 -12.24 10.93
C SER A 153 8.75 -10.87 11.48
N LEU A 154 8.23 -10.84 12.70
CA LEU A 154 7.77 -9.62 13.36
C LEU A 154 8.72 -9.28 14.52
N ALA A 155 9.10 -8.00 14.63
CA ALA A 155 9.85 -7.52 15.79
C ALA A 155 8.97 -7.52 17.04
N SER A 156 9.58 -7.65 18.23
CA SER A 156 8.84 -7.76 19.50
C SER A 156 8.18 -6.47 19.97
N GLU A 157 8.59 -5.33 19.43
CA GLU A 157 8.11 -3.98 19.83
C GLU A 157 7.49 -3.22 18.65
N GLY A 158 6.96 -3.95 17.63
CA GLY A 158 6.38 -3.35 16.44
C GLY A 158 4.87 -3.08 16.56
N GLU A 159 4.37 -2.25 15.67
CA GLU A 159 2.94 -2.06 15.42
C GLU A 159 2.59 -2.65 14.06
N TYR A 160 1.55 -3.51 14.02
CA TYR A 160 1.16 -4.25 12.82
C TYR A 160 -0.34 -4.08 12.60
N HIS A 161 -0.67 -3.43 11.50
CA HIS A 161 -2.04 -3.18 11.08
C HIS A 161 -2.20 -3.52 9.61
N LEU A 162 -3.18 -4.36 9.29
CA LEU A 162 -3.54 -4.71 7.94
C LEU A 162 -5.05 -4.57 7.78
N HIS A 163 -5.48 -3.83 6.76
CA HIS A 163 -6.88 -3.67 6.41
C HIS A 163 -7.06 -4.01 4.93
N SER A 164 -7.82 -5.05 4.63
CA SER A 164 -8.29 -5.42 3.30
C SER A 164 -9.79 -5.19 3.19
N PHE A 165 -10.21 -4.42 2.20
CA PHE A 165 -11.63 -4.21 1.93
C PHE A 165 -12.23 -5.34 1.10
N SER A 166 -11.46 -5.89 0.13
CA SER A 166 -11.92 -7.01 -0.70
C SER A 166 -10.72 -7.80 -1.21
N GLY A 167 -10.73 -9.09 -1.00
CA GLY A 167 -9.67 -10.04 -1.34
C GLY A 167 -9.17 -10.81 -0.13
N ASP A 168 -8.52 -11.93 -0.35
CA ASP A 168 -8.05 -12.83 0.69
C ASP A 168 -6.75 -12.32 1.33
N VAL A 169 -6.60 -12.57 2.62
CA VAL A 169 -5.42 -12.20 3.39
C VAL A 169 -4.69 -13.46 3.85
N ALA A 170 -3.46 -13.65 3.40
CA ALA A 170 -2.57 -14.71 3.85
C ALA A 170 -1.44 -14.13 4.70
N LEU A 171 -1.40 -14.47 5.98
CA LEU A 171 -0.34 -14.08 6.91
C LEU A 171 0.53 -15.29 7.24
N LEU A 172 1.76 -15.31 6.74
CA LEU A 172 2.72 -16.38 6.92
C LEU A 172 3.81 -15.96 7.90
N LEU A 173 3.85 -16.59 9.07
CA LEU A 173 4.73 -16.25 10.17
C LEU A 173 5.66 -17.42 10.54
N PRO A 174 6.84 -17.17 11.16
CA PRO A 174 7.63 -18.25 11.75
C PRO A 174 6.82 -19.08 12.75
N GLU A 175 7.03 -20.39 12.78
CA GLU A 175 6.32 -21.27 13.71
C GLU A 175 6.51 -20.87 15.18
N GLU A 176 7.68 -20.30 15.52
CA GLU A 176 8.01 -19.81 16.87
C GLU A 176 7.60 -18.34 17.12
N GLN A 177 6.99 -17.67 16.15
CA GLN A 177 6.58 -16.27 16.30
C GLN A 177 5.60 -16.11 17.46
N ARG A 178 5.93 -15.21 18.38
CA ARG A 178 5.04 -14.83 19.48
C ARG A 178 4.26 -13.60 19.08
N CYS A 179 2.95 -13.73 18.93
CA CYS A 179 2.11 -12.58 18.64
C CYS A 179 0.67 -12.79 19.11
N THR A 180 -0.05 -11.70 19.29
CA THR A 180 -1.48 -11.67 19.59
C THR A 180 -2.20 -11.09 18.38
N LEU A 181 -2.89 -11.96 17.62
CA LEU A 181 -3.64 -11.56 16.42
C LEU A 181 -5.05 -11.16 16.84
N SER A 182 -5.44 -9.93 16.53
CA SER A 182 -6.82 -9.44 16.65
C SER A 182 -7.41 -9.34 15.24
N ILE A 183 -8.22 -10.31 14.86
CA ILE A 183 -8.75 -10.45 13.51
C ILE A 183 -10.23 -10.08 13.51
N ARG A 184 -10.62 -9.14 12.65
CA ARG A 184 -12.00 -8.87 12.34
C ARG A 184 -12.25 -9.26 10.88
N SER A 185 -13.08 -10.27 10.66
CA SER A 185 -13.47 -10.72 9.32
C SER A 185 -14.98 -11.01 9.29
N ASN A 186 -15.59 -10.76 8.13
CA ASN A 186 -16.97 -11.19 7.86
C ASN A 186 -17.03 -12.61 7.27
N ASP A 187 -15.89 -13.13 6.78
CA ASP A 187 -15.75 -14.43 6.15
C ASP A 187 -14.88 -15.37 7.03
N ASP A 188 -14.40 -16.46 6.50
CA ASP A 188 -13.72 -17.52 7.28
C ASP A 188 -12.31 -17.08 7.75
N VAL A 189 -11.95 -17.52 8.96
CA VAL A 189 -10.61 -17.35 9.54
C VAL A 189 -10.00 -18.70 9.82
N GLU A 190 -8.92 -19.04 9.10
CA GLU A 190 -8.20 -20.31 9.28
C GLU A 190 -6.79 -20.05 9.84
N CYS A 191 -6.41 -20.77 10.91
CA CYS A 191 -5.08 -20.70 11.49
C CYS A 191 -4.48 -22.09 11.61
N SER A 192 -3.40 -22.35 10.87
CA SER A 192 -2.67 -23.62 10.90
C SER A 192 -1.51 -23.66 11.92
N LEU A 193 -1.13 -22.51 12.48
CA LEU A 193 -0.10 -22.42 13.53
C LEU A 193 -0.66 -22.83 14.91
N PRO A 194 0.17 -23.32 15.84
CA PRO A 194 -0.25 -23.57 17.22
C PRO A 194 -0.72 -22.27 17.88
N HIS A 195 -1.97 -22.25 18.33
CA HIS A 195 -2.57 -21.05 18.91
C HIS A 195 -3.56 -21.37 20.04
N GLU A 196 -3.83 -20.37 20.87
CA GLU A 196 -4.94 -20.37 21.83
C GLU A 196 -5.97 -19.32 21.40
N VAL A 197 -7.23 -19.72 21.35
CA VAL A 197 -8.34 -18.77 21.08
C VAL A 197 -8.72 -18.11 22.40
N LYS A 198 -8.53 -16.79 22.52
CA LYS A 198 -8.88 -16.00 23.71
C LYS A 198 -10.28 -15.41 23.61
N GLU A 199 -10.66 -15.00 22.43
CA GLU A 199 -11.97 -14.46 22.14
C GLU A 199 -12.40 -14.90 20.75
N ASP A 200 -13.65 -15.37 20.65
CA ASP A 200 -14.31 -15.69 19.39
C ASP A 200 -15.75 -15.20 19.49
N ARG A 201 -15.99 -14.01 18.96
CA ARG A 201 -17.31 -13.38 18.88
C ARG A 201 -17.60 -13.03 17.44
N HIS A 202 -18.86 -12.92 17.09
CA HIS A 202 -19.30 -12.56 15.75
C HIS A 202 -18.33 -11.58 15.08
N HIS A 203 -17.68 -12.02 14.00
CA HIS A 203 -16.73 -11.25 13.19
C HIS A 203 -15.43 -10.78 13.90
N THR A 204 -15.12 -11.25 15.10
CA THR A 204 -13.87 -10.90 15.80
C THR A 204 -13.28 -12.10 16.47
N SER A 205 -12.06 -12.47 16.11
CA SER A 205 -11.29 -13.54 16.72
C SER A 205 -9.98 -13.02 17.29
N VAL A 206 -9.67 -13.39 18.53
CA VAL A 206 -8.38 -13.09 19.15
C VAL A 206 -7.61 -14.38 19.35
N LEU A 207 -6.51 -14.52 18.63
CA LEU A 207 -5.63 -15.69 18.65
C LEU A 207 -4.28 -15.33 19.28
N GLU A 208 -3.83 -16.12 20.25
CA GLU A 208 -2.47 -16.01 20.80
C GLU A 208 -1.58 -17.11 20.25
N LEU A 209 -0.58 -16.74 19.47
CA LEU A 209 0.45 -17.64 18.97
C LEU A 209 1.59 -17.72 19.99
N ASN A 210 1.96 -18.95 20.38
CA ASN A 210 3.06 -19.22 21.32
C ASN A 210 2.98 -18.42 22.64
N GLY A 211 1.76 -18.31 23.20
CA GLY A 211 1.51 -17.60 24.46
C GLY A 211 1.45 -16.08 24.34
N GLY A 212 1.15 -15.59 23.16
CA GLY A 212 0.98 -14.16 22.88
C GLY A 212 2.28 -13.38 22.79
N GLY A 213 2.19 -12.11 22.40
CA GLY A 213 3.34 -11.24 22.19
C GLY A 213 2.94 -9.95 21.51
N VAL A 214 3.68 -9.58 20.46
CA VAL A 214 3.44 -8.36 19.71
C VAL A 214 2.00 -8.31 19.15
N PRO A 215 1.29 -7.18 19.30
CA PRO A 215 -0.07 -7.06 18.78
C PRO A 215 -0.06 -6.93 17.25
N PHE A 216 -0.92 -7.70 16.59
CA PHE A 216 -1.17 -7.56 15.16
C PHE A 216 -2.68 -7.48 14.92
N ARG A 217 -3.12 -6.41 14.31
CA ARG A 217 -4.52 -6.20 13.96
C ARG A 217 -4.73 -6.47 12.48
N VAL A 218 -5.67 -7.37 12.17
CA VAL A 218 -6.11 -7.66 10.81
C VAL A 218 -7.60 -7.33 10.70
N ILE A 219 -7.97 -6.58 9.68
CA ILE A 219 -9.37 -6.30 9.32
C ILE A 219 -9.53 -6.75 7.87
N ALA A 220 -10.46 -7.68 7.64
CA ALA A 220 -10.88 -8.10 6.31
C ALA A 220 -12.40 -7.88 6.20
N ASP A 221 -12.81 -6.92 5.37
CA ASP A 221 -14.23 -6.61 5.24
C ASP A 221 -14.93 -7.63 4.31
N SER A 222 -14.21 -8.18 3.32
CA SER A 222 -14.67 -9.29 2.48
C SER A 222 -13.46 -10.10 1.98
N GLY A 223 -13.49 -11.40 2.19
CA GLY A 223 -12.44 -12.36 1.87
C GLY A 223 -11.95 -13.13 3.09
N ASP A 224 -11.33 -14.27 2.86
CA ASP A 224 -10.87 -15.17 3.89
C ASP A 224 -9.53 -14.72 4.50
N VAL A 225 -9.32 -15.03 5.78
CA VAL A 225 -8.05 -14.76 6.46
C VAL A 225 -7.36 -16.07 6.80
N THR A 226 -6.22 -16.33 6.18
CA THR A 226 -5.41 -17.52 6.41
C THR A 226 -4.13 -17.18 7.17
N ILE A 227 -3.88 -17.86 8.30
CA ILE A 227 -2.63 -17.73 9.06
C ILE A 227 -1.86 -19.05 8.95
N GLY A 228 -0.64 -18.99 8.44
CA GLY A 228 0.19 -20.17 8.18
C GLY A 228 1.65 -20.02 8.57
N ALA A 229 2.40 -21.11 8.42
CA ALA A 229 3.84 -21.13 8.64
C ALA A 229 4.59 -20.52 7.44
N ALA A 230 5.49 -19.61 7.70
CA ALA A 230 6.44 -19.13 6.71
C ALA A 230 7.44 -20.24 6.34
N ARG A 231 7.83 -20.30 5.05
CA ARG A 231 8.71 -21.36 4.57
C ARG A 231 10.20 -21.07 4.76
N GLU A 232 10.61 -19.84 4.45
CA GLU A 232 12.01 -19.43 4.58
C GLU A 232 12.04 -17.93 4.93
N LEU A 233 12.56 -17.60 6.10
CA LEU A 233 12.73 -16.20 6.50
C LEU A 233 14.21 -15.88 6.70
N PRO A 234 14.64 -14.64 6.41
CA PRO A 234 15.95 -14.18 6.82
C PRO A 234 16.07 -14.21 8.35
N GLU A 235 17.27 -14.46 8.85
CA GLU A 235 17.52 -14.40 10.29
C GLU A 235 16.96 -13.09 10.87
N ARG A 236 16.31 -13.21 12.03
CA ARG A 236 15.66 -12.11 12.74
C ARG A 236 16.61 -10.91 12.84
N PRO A 237 16.23 -9.71 12.41
CA PRO A 237 17.08 -8.55 12.55
C PRO A 237 17.33 -8.31 14.04
N GLU A 238 18.59 -8.28 14.44
CA GLU A 238 18.95 -7.68 15.73
C GLU A 238 18.52 -6.22 15.67
N VAL A 239 17.54 -5.86 16.50
CA VAL A 239 17.01 -4.51 16.60
C VAL A 239 18.14 -3.62 17.14
N GLY A 240 18.95 -3.10 16.24
CA GLY A 240 19.71 -1.89 16.53
C GLY A 240 18.69 -0.74 16.61
N PRO A 241 18.88 0.27 17.46
CA PRO A 241 17.91 1.35 17.63
C PRO A 241 17.79 2.11 16.31
N VAL A 242 16.82 1.72 15.50
CA VAL A 242 16.31 2.60 14.44
C VAL A 242 15.61 3.72 15.18
N ALA A 243 16.19 4.92 15.13
CA ALA A 243 15.57 6.10 15.69
C ALA A 243 14.19 6.22 15.03
N SER A 244 13.17 5.84 15.77
CA SER A 244 11.76 6.00 15.39
C SER A 244 11.48 7.49 15.27
N ARG A 245 11.71 8.05 14.08
CA ARG A 245 11.09 9.33 13.73
C ARG A 245 9.61 9.02 13.47
N PRO A 246 8.71 9.78 14.09
CA PRO A 246 7.30 9.66 13.76
C PRO A 246 7.13 9.79 12.25
N VAL A 247 6.38 8.90 11.64
CA VAL A 247 5.93 9.04 10.25
C VAL A 247 5.08 10.31 10.23
N GLU A 248 5.65 11.42 9.75
CA GLU A 248 4.84 12.62 9.49
C GLU A 248 3.84 12.24 8.39
N PRO A 249 2.54 12.52 8.58
CA PRO A 249 1.55 12.27 7.54
C PRO A 249 1.94 13.09 6.32
N PHE A 250 1.88 12.47 5.15
CA PHE A 250 2.12 13.06 3.84
C PHE A 250 1.44 14.43 3.74
N ASP A 251 2.22 15.50 3.68
CA ASP A 251 1.74 16.81 3.26
C ASP A 251 1.73 16.82 1.71
N LEU A 252 0.63 16.35 1.15
CA LEU A 252 0.30 16.62 -0.23
C LEU A 252 0.02 18.12 -0.32
N GLY A 253 1.01 18.88 -0.80
CA GLY A 253 0.89 20.32 -1.04
C GLY A 253 -0.48 20.66 -1.65
N ALA A 254 -1.17 21.56 -0.99
CA ALA A 254 -2.51 22.09 -1.20
C ALA A 254 -3.11 21.89 -2.62
N GLN A 255 -3.56 20.72 -2.95
CA GLN A 255 -4.67 20.47 -3.85
C GLN A 255 -5.78 19.91 -2.98
N GLU A 256 -6.96 20.50 -3.11
CA GLU A 256 -8.15 20.35 -2.29
C GLU A 256 -8.35 18.91 -1.76
N ARG A 257 -8.26 18.76 -0.43
CA ARG A 257 -8.48 17.50 0.28
C ARG A 257 -9.85 16.95 -0.09
N PRO A 258 -9.94 15.67 -0.52
CA PRO A 258 -11.17 14.95 -0.31
C PRO A 258 -11.39 14.89 1.21
N ILE A 259 -12.54 15.31 1.65
CA ILE A 259 -12.95 15.34 3.06
C ILE A 259 -12.76 13.94 3.62
N ALA A 260 -11.79 13.76 4.51
CA ALA A 260 -11.65 12.52 5.26
C ALA A 260 -12.94 12.29 6.04
N PRO A 261 -13.54 11.10 6.01
CA PRO A 261 -14.66 10.78 6.88
C PRO A 261 -14.18 10.90 8.33
N GLU A 262 -14.86 11.72 9.11
CA GLU A 262 -14.63 11.81 10.56
C GLU A 262 -14.78 10.43 11.21
N PRO A 263 -14.07 10.14 12.33
CA PRO A 263 -14.22 8.87 13.01
C PRO A 263 -15.68 8.66 13.40
N PHE A 264 -16.27 7.59 12.90
CA PHE A 264 -17.64 7.19 13.21
C PHE A 264 -17.74 6.85 14.70
N ASP A 265 -18.39 7.71 15.45
CA ASP A 265 -18.86 7.40 16.80
C ASP A 265 -20.05 6.45 16.67
N LEU A 266 -19.92 5.23 17.16
CA LEU A 266 -20.89 4.14 17.00
C LEU A 266 -22.15 4.29 17.86
N ASP A 267 -22.42 5.46 18.45
CA ASP A 267 -23.53 5.66 19.40
C ASP A 267 -24.58 6.71 18.97
N GLU A 268 -24.48 7.27 17.76
CA GLU A 268 -25.56 8.11 17.25
C GLU A 268 -26.06 7.56 15.90
N SER A 269 -27.28 7.00 15.94
CA SER A 269 -28.08 6.81 14.72
C SER A 269 -28.17 8.14 13.97
N PRO A 270 -27.76 8.23 12.68
CA PRO A 270 -27.87 9.49 11.96
C PRO A 270 -29.35 9.85 11.82
N ALA A 271 -29.69 11.02 12.36
CA ALA A 271 -30.93 11.68 12.04
C ALA A 271 -31.02 11.82 10.50
N PRO A 272 -32.20 11.64 9.87
CA PRO A 272 -32.32 11.67 8.43
C PRO A 272 -31.85 13.04 7.91
N ALA A 273 -30.75 13.01 7.13
CA ALA A 273 -30.26 14.19 6.43
C ALA A 273 -31.40 14.86 5.67
N ASP A 274 -31.51 16.16 5.83
CA ASP A 274 -32.50 17.07 5.26
C ASP A 274 -32.54 16.90 3.72
N ARG A 275 -33.28 15.90 3.28
CA ARG A 275 -33.54 15.68 1.85
C ARG A 275 -34.52 16.76 1.45
N SER A 276 -34.10 17.66 0.56
CA SER A 276 -34.95 18.70 -0.01
C SER A 276 -36.34 18.12 -0.29
N PRO A 277 -37.46 18.74 0.20
CA PRO A 277 -38.81 18.24 0.00
C PRO A 277 -39.12 17.95 -1.47
N ALA A 278 -38.53 18.73 -2.38
CA ALA A 278 -38.67 18.58 -3.82
C ALA A 278 -38.05 17.29 -4.37
N LEU A 279 -36.93 16.82 -3.81
CA LEU A 279 -36.27 15.55 -4.19
C LEU A 279 -37.14 14.35 -3.78
N MET A 280 -37.70 14.41 -2.57
CA MET A 280 -38.59 13.37 -2.06
C MET A 280 -39.91 13.26 -2.87
N GLU A 281 -40.40 14.36 -3.40
CA GLU A 281 -41.60 14.37 -4.24
C GLU A 281 -41.33 13.72 -5.61
N VAL A 282 -40.16 13.96 -6.20
CA VAL A 282 -39.73 13.31 -7.45
C VAL A 282 -39.53 11.80 -7.27
N LEU A 283 -38.87 11.37 -6.19
CA LEU A 283 -38.68 9.95 -5.90
C LEU A 283 -40.02 9.22 -5.67
N LYS A 284 -40.96 9.86 -4.96
CA LYS A 284 -42.28 9.29 -4.69
C LYS A 284 -43.13 9.18 -5.96
N ALA A 285 -42.96 10.12 -6.89
CA ALA A 285 -43.64 10.09 -8.18
C ALA A 285 -43.14 8.97 -9.10
N VAL A 286 -41.85 8.63 -9.02
CA VAL A 286 -41.26 7.46 -9.70
C VAL A 286 -41.76 6.16 -9.09
N GLU A 287 -41.80 6.06 -7.77
CA GLU A 287 -42.26 4.88 -7.05
C GLU A 287 -43.73 4.58 -7.30
N GLN A 288 -44.54 5.62 -7.53
CA GLN A 288 -45.93 5.50 -7.89
C GLN A 288 -46.20 5.30 -9.40
N GLY A 289 -45.16 5.24 -10.21
CA GLY A 289 -45.26 5.09 -11.67
C GLY A 289 -45.83 6.32 -12.40
N ALA A 290 -45.86 7.47 -11.72
CA ALA A 290 -46.36 8.74 -12.29
C ALA A 290 -45.29 9.51 -13.09
N LEU A 291 -44.00 9.11 -12.96
CA LEU A 291 -42.86 9.64 -13.70
C LEU A 291 -41.95 8.50 -14.16
N THR A 292 -41.46 8.59 -15.38
CA THR A 292 -40.40 7.68 -15.87
C THR A 292 -39.06 8.07 -15.27
N VAL A 293 -38.10 7.12 -15.27
CA VAL A 293 -36.76 7.35 -14.73
C VAL A 293 -36.06 8.52 -15.46
N ASP A 294 -36.25 8.65 -16.77
CA ASP A 294 -35.64 9.72 -17.57
C ASP A 294 -36.24 11.11 -17.24
N GLU A 295 -37.53 11.18 -16.98
CA GLU A 295 -38.21 12.42 -16.55
C GLU A 295 -37.78 12.81 -15.11
N ALA A 296 -37.54 11.83 -14.24
CA ALA A 296 -37.09 12.08 -12.89
C ALA A 296 -35.63 12.63 -12.88
N LEU A 297 -34.75 12.06 -13.69
CA LEU A 297 -33.35 12.53 -13.83
C LEU A 297 -33.29 13.97 -14.38
N ALA A 298 -34.15 14.30 -15.37
CA ALA A 298 -34.23 15.65 -15.89
C ALA A 298 -34.70 16.67 -14.83
N ARG A 299 -35.65 16.30 -13.97
CA ARG A 299 -36.14 17.16 -12.87
C ARG A 299 -35.15 17.33 -11.76
N ILE A 300 -34.38 16.27 -11.39
CA ILE A 300 -33.31 16.34 -10.37
C ILE A 300 -32.24 17.29 -10.88
N SER A 301 -31.79 17.14 -12.11
CA SER A 301 -30.78 18.02 -12.72
C SER A 301 -31.22 19.49 -12.79
N ALA A 302 -32.50 19.76 -13.01
CA ALA A 302 -33.06 21.11 -12.99
C ALA A 302 -33.09 21.70 -11.55
N LEU A 303 -33.34 20.90 -10.53
CA LEU A 303 -33.31 21.32 -9.12
C LEU A 303 -31.88 21.63 -8.64
N GLU A 304 -30.89 20.87 -9.08
CA GLU A 304 -29.48 21.12 -8.76
C GLU A 304 -28.94 22.39 -9.43
N SER A 305 -29.40 22.72 -10.63
CA SER A 305 -29.00 23.94 -11.35
C SER A 305 -29.59 25.24 -10.75
N HIS A 306 -30.64 25.15 -9.94
CA HIS A 306 -31.29 26.32 -9.30
C HIS A 306 -30.71 26.66 -7.91
N ASN A 307 -29.83 25.81 -7.39
CA ASN A 307 -29.27 25.95 -6.05
C ASN A 307 -27.75 26.34 -6.09
N ARG A 308 -27.29 26.85 -7.24
CA ARG A 308 -25.94 27.44 -7.43
C ARG A 308 -25.97 28.96 -7.45
#